data_bd8a8ffea418c0c1cb2a78048cbca63b
#
_entry.id   bd8a8ffea418c0c1cb2a78048cbca63b
#
_cell.length_a   1.000
_cell.length_b   1.000
_cell.length_c   1.000
_cell.angle_alpha   90.00
_cell.angle_beta   90.00
_cell.angle_gamma   90.00
#
_symmetry.space_group_name_H-M   'P 1'
#
loop_
_entity.id
_entity.type
_entity.pdbx_description
1 polymer ?
#
loop_
_entity_poly.entity_id
_entity_poly.type
_entity_poly.pdbx_seq_one_letter_code
_entity_poly.pdbx_strand_id
1 'polypeptide(L)'
;IEAISDDILARWFSTYFLKYSADELQMWRSMLTRTTKSGYIGCCEAISRCDLTEQAKIINMPTLVIVGEEDGSTPINLVQNAASLIRGSIFKVIKKAGHLPCVEQPNEVGSIFLQFLENNK
;
A
#
# COMPACT_ATOMS: atom_id res chain seq x y z
N ILE A 1 5.91 -13.20 -14.97
CA ILE A 1 5.35 -12.86 -13.65
C ILE A 1 5.45 -14.06 -12.70
N GLU A 2 5.11 -15.27 -13.15
CA GLU A 2 5.14 -16.50 -12.34
C GLU A 2 6.46 -16.66 -11.54
N ALA A 3 7.60 -16.49 -12.22
CA ALA A 3 8.93 -16.69 -11.62
C ALA A 3 9.28 -15.69 -10.48
N ILE A 4 8.55 -14.58 -10.36
CA ILE A 4 8.80 -13.52 -9.37
C ILE A 4 7.61 -13.32 -8.42
N SER A 5 6.55 -14.11 -8.59
CA SER A 5 5.31 -13.91 -7.83
C SER A 5 5.49 -14.07 -6.33
N ASP A 6 6.25 -15.05 -5.89
CA ASP A 6 6.46 -15.33 -4.48
C ASP A 6 7.26 -14.21 -3.80
N ASP A 7 8.27 -13.66 -4.48
CA ASP A 7 9.04 -12.50 -4.00
C ASP A 7 8.20 -11.23 -3.92
N ILE A 8 7.25 -11.06 -4.84
CA ILE A 8 6.31 -9.93 -4.83
C ILE A 8 5.35 -10.07 -3.66
N LEU A 9 4.74 -11.25 -3.49
CA LEU A 9 3.80 -11.50 -2.40
C LEU A 9 4.46 -11.38 -1.03
N ALA A 10 5.72 -11.83 -0.90
CA ALA A 10 6.49 -11.68 0.34
C ALA A 10 6.74 -10.21 0.72
N ARG A 11 6.74 -9.28 -0.25
CA ARG A 11 6.84 -7.83 0.00
C ARG A 11 5.49 -7.17 0.22
N TRP A 12 4.40 -7.78 -0.28
CA TRP A 12 3.06 -7.21 -0.18
C TRP A 12 2.37 -7.54 1.13
N PHE A 13 2.62 -8.71 1.70
CA PHE A 13 1.86 -9.21 2.85
C PHE A 13 2.73 -9.36 4.09
N SER A 14 2.10 -9.19 5.25
CA SER A 14 2.74 -9.41 6.54
C SER A 14 3.13 -10.87 6.74
N THR A 15 4.09 -11.10 7.63
CA THR A 15 4.51 -12.44 8.04
C THR A 15 3.34 -13.29 8.52
N TYR A 16 2.38 -12.66 9.22
CA TYR A 16 1.17 -13.32 9.70
C TYR A 16 0.27 -13.78 8.54
N PHE A 17 -0.01 -12.90 7.60
CA PHE A 17 -0.87 -13.21 6.44
C PHE A 17 -0.27 -14.32 5.56
N LEU A 18 1.03 -14.25 5.28
CA LEU A 18 1.75 -15.27 4.52
C LEU A 18 1.67 -16.65 5.17
N LYS A 19 1.62 -16.70 6.51
CA LYS A 19 1.59 -17.96 7.25
C LYS A 19 0.19 -18.55 7.44
N TYR A 20 -0.83 -17.70 7.61
CA TYR A 20 -2.13 -18.15 8.10
C TYR A 20 -3.29 -17.93 7.12
N SER A 21 -3.08 -17.22 6.00
CA SER A 21 -4.12 -16.90 5.01
C SER A 21 -3.83 -17.54 3.65
N ALA A 22 -3.60 -18.86 3.63
CA ALA A 22 -3.17 -19.56 2.44
C ALA A 22 -4.15 -19.45 1.25
N ASP A 23 -5.45 -19.50 1.50
CA ASP A 23 -6.47 -19.43 0.45
C ASP A 23 -6.52 -18.01 -0.16
N GLU A 24 -6.50 -16.96 0.67
CA GLU A 24 -6.45 -15.59 0.21
C GLU A 24 -5.15 -15.31 -0.55
N LEU A 25 -4.02 -15.80 -0.04
CA LEU A 25 -2.73 -15.66 -0.70
C LEU A 25 -2.73 -16.29 -2.09
N GLN A 26 -3.37 -17.45 -2.24
CA GLN A 26 -3.52 -18.10 -3.53
C GLN A 26 -4.38 -17.28 -4.51
N MET A 27 -5.42 -16.61 -4.02
CA MET A 27 -6.21 -15.69 -4.87
C MET A 27 -5.35 -14.51 -5.35
N TRP A 28 -4.58 -13.89 -4.47
CA TRP A 28 -3.68 -12.78 -4.82
C TRP A 28 -2.59 -13.23 -5.79
N ARG A 29 -2.02 -14.42 -5.58
CA ARG A 29 -1.07 -15.02 -6.51
C ARG A 29 -1.69 -15.22 -7.89
N SER A 30 -2.90 -15.76 -7.95
CA SER A 30 -3.61 -15.97 -9.22
C SER A 30 -3.92 -14.67 -9.94
N MET A 31 -4.26 -13.60 -9.24
CA MET A 31 -4.47 -12.27 -9.80
C MET A 31 -3.16 -11.71 -10.39
N LEU A 32 -2.08 -11.79 -9.63
CA LEU A 32 -0.75 -11.31 -10.05
C LEU A 32 -0.26 -12.05 -11.29
N THR A 33 -0.35 -13.37 -11.31
CA THR A 33 0.17 -14.21 -12.42
C THR A 33 -0.64 -14.09 -13.70
N ARG A 34 -1.92 -13.66 -13.64
CA ARG A 34 -2.74 -13.31 -14.80
C ARG A 34 -2.38 -11.96 -15.43
N THR A 35 -1.64 -11.12 -14.74
CA THR A 35 -1.18 -9.85 -15.29
C THR A 35 -0.26 -10.09 -16.48
N THR A 36 -0.49 -9.42 -17.58
CA THR A 36 0.36 -9.56 -18.76
C THR A 36 1.76 -9.01 -18.47
N LYS A 37 2.77 -9.64 -19.08
CA LYS A 37 4.16 -9.19 -18.93
C LYS A 37 4.34 -7.72 -19.35
N SER A 38 3.73 -7.33 -20.46
CA SER A 38 3.80 -5.96 -20.99
C SER A 38 3.12 -4.96 -20.04
N GLY A 39 1.95 -5.31 -19.49
CA GLY A 39 1.27 -4.46 -18.50
C GLY A 39 2.08 -4.27 -17.22
N TYR A 40 2.65 -5.35 -16.69
CA TYR A 40 3.50 -5.28 -15.50
C TYR A 40 4.76 -4.41 -15.74
N ILE A 41 5.45 -4.62 -16.86
CA ILE A 41 6.63 -3.82 -17.25
C ILE A 41 6.23 -2.35 -17.42
N GLY A 42 5.12 -2.06 -18.11
CA GLY A 42 4.64 -0.69 -18.28
C GLY A 42 4.34 0.03 -16.97
N CYS A 43 3.74 -0.66 -15.99
CA CYS A 43 3.55 -0.11 -14.65
C CYS A 43 4.89 0.16 -13.93
N CYS A 44 5.84 -0.78 -13.99
CA CYS A 44 7.17 -0.57 -13.42
C CYS A 44 7.90 0.62 -14.04
N GLU A 45 7.83 0.78 -15.36
CA GLU A 45 8.43 1.91 -16.06
C GLU A 45 7.77 3.24 -15.68
N ALA A 46 6.44 3.28 -15.58
CA ALA A 46 5.71 4.47 -15.15
C ALA A 46 6.14 4.89 -13.73
N ILE A 47 6.18 3.94 -12.79
CA ILE A 47 6.60 4.19 -11.40
C ILE A 47 8.07 4.67 -11.36
N SER A 48 8.97 4.03 -12.12
CA SER A 48 10.39 4.37 -12.10
C SER A 48 10.71 5.77 -12.62
N ARG A 49 9.83 6.33 -13.47
CA ARG A 49 9.97 7.67 -14.04
C ARG A 49 9.15 8.73 -13.32
N CYS A 50 8.31 8.31 -12.37
CA CYS A 50 7.39 9.20 -11.68
C CYS A 50 8.09 9.90 -10.51
N ASP A 51 8.11 11.23 -10.54
CA ASP A 51 8.45 12.06 -9.39
C ASP A 51 7.30 13.05 -9.16
N LEU A 52 6.54 12.84 -8.08
CA LEU A 52 5.41 13.67 -7.68
C LEU A 52 5.72 14.55 -6.48
N THR A 53 7.00 14.76 -6.16
CA THR A 53 7.43 15.52 -4.97
C THR A 53 6.85 16.93 -4.96
N GLU A 54 6.93 17.65 -6.08
CA GLU A 54 6.42 19.03 -6.14
C GLU A 54 4.88 19.05 -6.17
N GLN A 55 4.24 18.06 -6.79
CA GLN A 55 2.78 17.94 -6.79
C GLN A 55 2.23 17.63 -5.40
N ALA A 56 2.94 16.82 -4.61
CA ALA A 56 2.54 16.54 -3.23
C ALA A 56 2.53 17.79 -2.35
N LYS A 57 3.49 18.70 -2.53
CA LYS A 57 3.59 19.95 -1.75
C LYS A 57 2.44 20.94 -1.95
N ILE A 58 1.77 20.88 -3.09
CA ILE A 58 0.65 21.78 -3.42
C ILE A 58 -0.72 21.18 -3.11
N ILE A 59 -0.79 19.96 -2.59
CA ILE A 59 -2.04 19.38 -2.09
C ILE A 59 -2.50 20.16 -0.87
N ASN A 60 -3.72 20.73 -0.95
CA ASN A 60 -4.31 21.59 0.09
C ASN A 60 -5.63 21.06 0.64
N MET A 61 -6.01 19.84 0.27
CA MET A 61 -7.22 19.19 0.77
C MET A 61 -6.89 18.23 1.93
N PRO A 62 -7.87 17.90 2.79
CA PRO A 62 -7.67 16.90 3.82
C PRO A 62 -7.14 15.59 3.24
N THR A 63 -6.04 15.09 3.80
CA THR A 63 -5.35 13.92 3.29
C THR A 63 -5.05 12.93 4.41
N LEU A 64 -5.45 11.68 4.23
CA LEU A 64 -5.11 10.56 5.09
C LEU A 64 -4.10 9.66 4.37
N VAL A 65 -2.96 9.43 5.01
CA VAL A 65 -1.91 8.53 4.51
C VAL A 65 -1.82 7.33 5.43
N ILE A 66 -1.94 6.13 4.86
CA ILE A 66 -1.92 4.86 5.60
C ILE A 66 -0.80 3.99 5.07
N VAL A 67 -0.08 3.32 5.97
CA VAL A 67 0.97 2.34 5.65
C VAL A 67 0.87 1.15 6.59
N GLY A 68 1.16 -0.05 6.09
CA GLY A 68 1.31 -1.23 6.93
C GLY A 68 2.67 -1.26 7.65
N GLU A 69 2.69 -1.80 8.87
CA GLU A 69 3.90 -1.89 9.68
C GLU A 69 4.99 -2.75 9.02
N GLU A 70 4.57 -3.80 8.29
CA GLU A 70 5.43 -4.76 7.60
C GLU A 70 5.48 -4.54 6.07
N ASP A 71 5.21 -3.31 5.60
CA ASP A 71 5.25 -2.99 4.16
C ASP A 71 6.68 -3.13 3.60
N GLY A 72 6.91 -4.18 2.82
CA GLY A 72 8.19 -4.45 2.16
C GLY A 72 8.35 -3.78 0.80
N SER A 73 7.31 -3.12 0.27
CA SER A 73 7.35 -2.40 -1.01
C SER A 73 7.59 -0.91 -0.81
N THR A 74 6.86 -0.29 0.11
CA THR A 74 6.98 1.12 0.49
C THR A 74 7.11 1.24 2.01
N PRO A 75 8.30 1.06 2.57
CA PRO A 75 8.51 1.06 4.02
C PRO A 75 8.04 2.34 4.71
N ILE A 76 7.72 2.25 6.00
CA ILE A 76 7.15 3.33 6.82
C ILE A 76 7.87 4.67 6.62
N ASN A 77 9.20 4.67 6.65
CA ASN A 77 9.99 5.88 6.51
C ASN A 77 9.79 6.57 5.14
N LEU A 78 9.66 5.80 4.07
CA LEU A 78 9.40 6.32 2.73
C LEU A 78 8.02 6.97 2.66
N VAL A 79 6.98 6.27 3.15
CA VAL A 79 5.60 6.77 3.14
C VAL A 79 5.44 7.98 4.08
N GLN A 80 6.12 7.96 5.24
CA GLN A 80 6.13 9.08 6.17
C GLN A 80 6.77 10.33 5.56
N ASN A 81 7.88 10.17 4.84
CA ASN A 81 8.52 11.27 4.11
C ASN A 81 7.57 11.86 3.05
N ALA A 82 6.90 11.01 2.28
CA ALA A 82 5.90 11.47 1.30
C ALA A 82 4.72 12.19 1.98
N ALA A 83 4.20 11.66 3.10
CA ALA A 83 3.15 12.30 3.87
C ALA A 83 3.56 13.68 4.40
N SER A 84 4.80 13.85 4.81
CA SER A 84 5.33 15.12 5.33
C SER A 84 5.37 16.25 4.29
N LEU A 85 5.34 15.92 3.01
CA LEU A 85 5.24 16.91 1.92
C LEU A 85 3.83 17.51 1.83
N ILE A 86 2.80 16.81 2.31
CA ILE A 86 1.40 17.21 2.21
C ILE A 86 1.01 17.95 3.50
N ARG A 87 0.79 19.24 3.41
CA ARG A 87 0.47 20.08 4.57
C ARG A 87 -0.81 19.61 5.27
N GLY A 88 -0.70 19.28 6.55
CA GLY A 88 -1.84 18.87 7.37
C GLY A 88 -2.32 17.44 7.12
N SER A 89 -1.55 16.62 6.41
CA SER A 89 -1.87 15.21 6.26
C SER A 89 -1.88 14.48 7.60
N ILE A 90 -2.79 13.52 7.73
CA ILE A 90 -2.86 12.58 8.87
C ILE A 90 -2.14 11.31 8.46
N PHE A 91 -1.11 10.92 9.22
CA PHE A 91 -0.33 9.70 8.97
C PHE A 91 -0.70 8.59 9.96
N LYS A 92 -0.98 7.39 9.46
CA LYS A 92 -1.35 6.21 10.25
C LYS A 92 -0.55 4.98 9.83
N VAL A 93 -0.05 4.25 10.83
CA VAL A 93 0.59 2.94 10.65
C VAL A 93 -0.37 1.86 11.11
N ILE A 94 -0.64 0.87 10.27
CA ILE A 94 -1.49 -0.28 10.58
C ILE A 94 -0.60 -1.44 11.04
N LYS A 95 -0.79 -1.89 12.27
CA LYS A 95 -0.03 -2.99 12.83
C LYS A 95 -0.38 -4.32 12.15
N LYS A 96 0.59 -5.23 12.07
CA LYS A 96 0.41 -6.58 11.51
C LYS A 96 -0.18 -6.55 10.09
N ALA A 97 0.24 -5.58 9.29
CA ALA A 97 -0.16 -5.45 7.89
C ALA A 97 1.04 -5.08 7.03
N GLY A 98 1.07 -5.60 5.82
CA GLY A 98 2.03 -5.27 4.78
C GLY A 98 1.55 -4.14 3.88
N HIS A 99 1.85 -4.25 2.60
CA HIS A 99 1.55 -3.24 1.56
C HIS A 99 0.05 -3.07 1.28
N LEU A 100 -0.76 -4.04 1.63
CA LEU A 100 -2.21 -4.02 1.43
C LEU A 100 -2.97 -4.03 2.78
N PRO A 101 -2.80 -3.01 3.63
CA PRO A 101 -3.41 -2.99 4.96
C PRO A 101 -4.94 -3.08 4.93
N CYS A 102 -5.60 -2.61 3.87
CA CYS A 102 -7.04 -2.74 3.69
C CYS A 102 -7.51 -4.19 3.49
N VAL A 103 -6.62 -5.08 3.05
CA VAL A 103 -6.88 -6.51 2.92
C VAL A 103 -6.63 -7.24 4.25
N GLU A 104 -5.51 -6.93 4.88
CA GLU A 104 -5.06 -7.64 6.08
C GLU A 104 -5.76 -7.18 7.36
N GLN A 105 -6.10 -5.89 7.45
CA GLN A 105 -6.75 -5.26 8.61
C GLN A 105 -7.96 -4.40 8.19
N PRO A 106 -8.96 -4.98 7.50
CA PRO A 106 -10.07 -4.21 6.90
C PRO A 106 -10.89 -3.42 7.94
N ASN A 107 -11.09 -3.96 9.13
CA ASN A 107 -11.87 -3.31 10.17
C ASN A 107 -11.15 -2.07 10.74
N GLU A 108 -9.84 -2.17 10.98
CA GLU A 108 -9.02 -1.06 11.48
C GLU A 108 -8.94 0.05 10.42
N VAL A 109 -8.59 -0.30 9.18
CA VAL A 109 -8.52 0.66 8.08
C VAL A 109 -9.87 1.32 7.82
N GLY A 110 -10.96 0.54 7.82
CA GLY A 110 -12.32 1.05 7.66
C GLY A 110 -12.72 2.04 8.75
N SER A 111 -12.41 1.73 10.02
CA SER A 111 -12.69 2.63 11.14
C SER A 111 -11.92 3.95 11.04
N ILE A 112 -10.63 3.90 10.72
CA ILE A 112 -9.78 5.08 10.53
C ILE A 112 -10.32 5.93 9.38
N PHE A 113 -10.70 5.30 8.28
CA PHE A 113 -11.24 5.99 7.10
C PHE A 113 -12.57 6.69 7.39
N LEU A 114 -13.50 6.01 8.06
CA LEU A 114 -14.79 6.59 8.45
C LEU A 114 -14.60 7.79 9.39
N GLN A 115 -13.75 7.65 10.41
CA GLN A 115 -13.41 8.75 11.32
C GLN A 115 -12.81 9.95 10.57
N PHE A 116 -11.93 9.69 9.61
CA PHE A 116 -11.34 10.74 8.78
C PHE A 116 -12.42 11.49 7.97
N LEU A 117 -13.36 10.77 7.36
CA LEU A 117 -14.45 11.39 6.60
C LEU A 117 -15.38 12.21 7.51
N GLU A 118 -15.69 11.75 8.71
CA GLU A 118 -16.54 12.46 9.67
C GLU A 118 -15.89 13.79 10.12
N ASN A 119 -14.59 13.79 10.33
CA ASN A 119 -13.86 14.98 10.77
C ASN A 119 -13.61 16.02 9.65
N ASN A 120 -13.92 15.70 8.41
CA ASN A 120 -13.65 16.54 7.24
C ASN A 120 -14.90 16.79 6.37
N LYS A 121 -16.07 16.74 6.97
CA LYS A 121 -17.36 17.11 6.34
C LYS A 121 -17.51 18.61 6.21
#